data_bcf4775efdc78f5ef7c889dfa1ca9b98
#
_entry.id   bcf4775efdc78f5ef7c889dfa1ca9b98
#
_cell.length_a   1.000
_cell.length_b   1.000
_cell.length_c   1.000
_cell.angle_alpha   90.00
_cell.angle_beta   90.00
_cell.angle_gamma   90.00
#
_symmetry.space_group_name_H-M   'P 1'
#
loop_
_entity.id
_entity.type
_entity.pdbx_description
1 polymer ?
#
loop_
_entity_poly.entity_id
_entity_poly.type
_entity_poly.pdbx_seq_one_letter_code
_entity_poly.pdbx_strand_id
1 'polypeptide(L)'
;PGNMGAGFLERYLVEHGKFCTDAHQGSNAADTDAAVEAEQMAYGELSTGTEPSLLEGFMNSLVTMSNFVGKTIDLAAELGFSGILIAGHMGKLVKIGNGIMNTHSREADGRMDTMLSCALSAGTEDLELLRKIQRSNTTDEAMDHLKQAGIIEDTINVFLKRADWHLTHRSRDEVRTGMIVFGTKGEYLGETEGA
;
A
#
# COMPACT_ATOMS: atom_id res chain seq x y z
N PRO A 1 9.75 8.43 -13.35
CA PRO A 1 8.68 7.47 -13.03
C PRO A 1 8.41 7.31 -11.53
N GLY A 2 9.08 8.06 -10.63
CA GLY A 2 8.99 7.89 -9.17
C GLY A 2 7.97 8.76 -8.43
N ASN A 3 7.46 9.82 -9.02
CA ASN A 3 6.73 10.84 -8.27
C ASN A 3 5.18 10.69 -8.25
N MET A 4 4.59 9.78 -9.03
CA MET A 4 3.13 9.63 -9.02
C MET A 4 2.59 9.12 -7.69
N GLY A 5 3.28 8.18 -7.05
CA GLY A 5 2.89 7.65 -5.75
C GLY A 5 2.95 8.67 -4.63
N ALA A 6 4.01 9.49 -4.59
CA ALA A 6 4.15 10.54 -3.59
C ALA A 6 3.05 11.61 -3.74
N GLY A 7 2.80 12.10 -4.95
CA GLY A 7 1.76 13.08 -5.19
C GLY A 7 0.34 12.56 -4.98
N PHE A 8 0.10 11.24 -5.16
CA PHE A 8 -1.16 10.62 -4.77
C PHE A 8 -1.29 10.60 -3.24
N LEU A 9 -0.27 10.11 -2.55
CA LEU A 9 -0.29 9.95 -1.10
C LEU A 9 -0.48 11.29 -0.39
N GLU A 10 0.20 12.35 -0.85
CA GLU A 10 0.02 13.72 -0.34
C GLU A 10 -1.43 14.16 -0.43
N ARG A 11 -2.06 14.04 -1.61
CA ARG A 11 -3.48 14.39 -1.78
C ARG A 11 -4.39 13.54 -0.91
N TYR A 12 -4.16 12.22 -0.89
CA TYR A 12 -4.95 11.29 -0.09
C TYR A 12 -4.94 11.66 1.40
N LEU A 13 -3.77 11.96 1.95
CA LEU A 13 -3.61 12.31 3.36
C LEU A 13 -4.28 13.65 3.71
N VAL A 14 -4.20 14.62 2.81
CA VAL A 14 -4.88 15.92 2.96
C VAL A 14 -6.41 15.75 2.89
N GLU A 15 -6.92 14.99 1.92
CA GLU A 15 -8.35 14.82 1.69
C GLU A 15 -9.03 13.98 2.79
N HIS A 16 -8.35 12.97 3.33
CA HIS A 16 -8.92 12.03 4.30
C HIS A 16 -8.60 12.36 5.76
N GLY A 17 -7.82 13.39 6.00
CA GLY A 17 -7.54 13.89 7.36
C GLY A 17 -6.87 12.88 8.30
N LYS A 18 -6.30 11.80 7.76
CA LYS A 18 -5.71 10.70 8.54
C LYS A 18 -4.45 11.10 9.35
N PHE A 19 -3.98 12.34 9.21
CA PHE A 19 -2.78 12.82 9.89
C PHE A 19 -3.02 13.42 11.30
N CYS A 20 -4.25 13.58 11.73
CA CYS A 20 -4.49 14.55 12.80
C CYS A 20 -4.99 14.04 14.15
N THR A 21 -5.33 12.78 14.38
CA THR A 21 -6.08 12.51 15.62
C THR A 21 -5.61 11.41 16.55
N ASP A 22 -4.83 10.44 16.13
CA ASP A 22 -4.59 9.27 16.98
C ASP A 22 -3.22 9.20 17.68
N ALA A 23 -2.30 10.10 17.40
CA ALA A 23 -1.00 10.15 18.07
C ALA A 23 -1.06 10.74 19.50
N HIS A 24 -2.19 11.29 19.95
CA HIS A 24 -2.28 11.98 21.25
C HIS A 24 -3.30 11.42 22.26
N GLN A 25 -3.94 10.28 22.03
CA GLN A 25 -4.88 9.71 22.99
C GLN A 25 -4.49 8.35 23.58
N GLY A 26 -3.24 7.99 23.61
CA GLY A 26 -2.80 6.67 24.11
C GLY A 26 -1.49 6.61 24.87
N SER A 27 -1.04 7.65 25.58
CA SER A 27 0.09 7.50 26.51
C SER A 27 -0.28 7.97 27.91
N ASN A 28 -0.67 7.01 28.74
CA ASN A 28 -0.48 7.19 30.20
C ASN A 28 1.03 7.21 30.44
N ALA A 29 1.44 8.28 31.12
CA ALA A 29 2.80 8.62 31.51
C ALA A 29 3.52 7.47 32.25
N ALA A 30 4.53 6.91 31.62
CA ALA A 30 5.76 6.37 32.21
C ALA A 30 6.62 5.80 31.08
N ASP A 31 7.77 6.36 30.84
CA ASP A 31 8.83 6.02 29.88
C ASP A 31 8.95 6.94 28.63
N THR A 32 9.11 8.24 28.89
CA THR A 32 9.23 9.24 27.81
C THR A 32 10.66 9.62 27.43
N ASP A 33 11.69 9.19 28.14
CA ASP A 33 13.03 9.71 27.88
C ASP A 33 13.81 8.97 26.77
N ALA A 34 13.56 7.67 26.57
CA ALA A 34 14.28 6.88 25.55
C ALA A 34 13.72 7.05 24.13
N ALA A 35 12.42 7.32 23.99
CA ALA A 35 11.77 7.50 22.69
C ALA A 35 12.10 8.87 22.06
N VAL A 36 12.20 9.90 22.88
CA VAL A 36 12.55 11.26 22.43
C VAL A 36 14.00 11.36 21.95
N GLU A 37 14.93 10.62 22.58
CA GLU A 37 16.32 10.57 22.12
C GLU A 37 16.50 9.79 20.81
N ALA A 38 15.70 8.77 20.56
CA ALA A 38 15.72 8.01 19.30
C ALA A 38 15.15 8.81 18.11
N GLU A 39 14.12 9.62 18.34
CA GLU A 39 13.58 10.53 17.31
C GLU A 39 14.57 11.65 16.97
N GLN A 40 15.31 12.19 17.97
CA GLN A 40 16.30 13.25 17.73
C GLN A 40 17.54 12.78 16.99
N MET A 41 17.91 11.50 17.04
CA MET A 41 19.06 10.97 16.28
C MET A 41 18.73 10.68 14.82
N ALA A 42 17.46 10.60 14.43
CA ALA A 42 17.04 10.38 13.05
C ALA A 42 16.97 11.67 12.21
N TYR A 43 16.99 12.82 12.86
CA TYR A 43 16.98 14.13 12.21
C TYR A 43 18.32 14.81 12.38
N GLY A 44 19.22 14.61 11.41
CA GLY A 44 20.43 15.42 11.26
C GLY A 44 20.08 16.89 11.11
N GLU A 45 20.78 17.74 11.82
CA GLU A 45 20.65 19.20 11.92
C GLU A 45 20.26 19.90 10.61
N LEU A 46 19.05 20.45 10.53
CA LEU A 46 18.73 21.58 9.68
C LEU A 46 18.21 22.71 10.55
N SER A 47 19.10 23.65 10.83
CA SER A 47 18.79 24.91 11.51
C SER A 47 18.07 25.85 10.55
N THR A 48 16.90 26.28 10.88
CA THR A 48 16.34 27.66 10.97
C THR A 48 14.82 27.62 10.90
N GLY A 49 14.17 27.71 12.03
CA GLY A 49 13.09 28.68 12.22
C GLY A 49 11.69 28.37 11.74
N THR A 50 11.32 27.14 11.36
CA THR A 50 9.88 26.73 11.28
C THR A 50 9.83 25.20 11.40
N GLU A 51 9.15 24.67 12.40
CA GLU A 51 8.89 23.24 12.50
C GLU A 51 8.16 22.80 11.22
N PRO A 52 8.66 21.79 10.46
CA PRO A 52 7.94 21.28 9.32
C PRO A 52 6.57 20.77 9.75
N SER A 53 5.53 21.02 8.97
CA SER A 53 4.23 20.44 9.25
C SER A 53 4.35 18.91 9.32
N LEU A 54 3.54 18.22 10.13
CA LEU A 54 3.55 16.74 10.21
C LEU A 54 3.48 16.09 8.83
N LEU A 55 2.72 16.68 7.91
CA LEU A 55 2.64 16.23 6.52
C LEU A 55 3.99 16.36 5.80
N GLU A 56 4.68 17.46 6.00
CA GLU A 56 5.99 17.72 5.38
C GLU A 56 7.06 16.77 5.92
N GLY A 57 7.07 16.51 7.23
CA GLY A 57 7.92 15.52 7.87
C GLY A 57 7.67 14.11 7.31
N PHE A 58 6.40 13.71 7.18
CA PHE A 58 6.03 12.43 6.60
C PHE A 58 6.44 12.33 5.12
N MET A 59 6.18 13.35 4.30
CA MET A 59 6.55 13.36 2.88
C MET A 59 8.07 13.26 2.68
N ASN A 60 8.85 13.84 3.61
CA ASN A 60 10.31 13.74 3.60
C ASN A 60 10.82 12.35 4.03
N SER A 61 10.01 11.56 4.74
CA SER A 61 10.35 10.19 5.15
C SER A 61 10.03 9.13 4.10
N LEU A 62 9.47 9.52 2.95
CA LEU A 62 9.08 8.57 1.89
C LEU A 62 10.30 7.88 1.26
N VAL A 63 10.26 6.56 1.24
CA VAL A 63 11.27 5.72 0.60
C VAL A 63 10.73 5.06 -0.66
N THR A 64 11.43 5.22 -1.77
CA THR A 64 11.07 4.55 -3.02
C THR A 64 11.56 3.11 -3.03
N MET A 65 10.66 2.14 -2.85
CA MET A 65 11.01 0.70 -2.81
C MET A 65 11.09 0.04 -4.20
N SER A 66 10.77 0.75 -5.29
CA SER A 66 10.74 0.20 -6.67
C SER A 66 9.83 -1.04 -6.78
N ASN A 67 10.40 -2.21 -7.06
CA ASN A 67 9.67 -3.48 -7.19
C ASN A 67 9.88 -4.43 -6.00
N PHE A 68 10.67 -4.04 -5.00
CA PHE A 68 11.20 -4.92 -3.96
C PHE A 68 10.37 -4.93 -2.68
N VAL A 69 9.04 -5.16 -2.81
CA VAL A 69 8.11 -5.13 -1.68
C VAL A 69 8.56 -6.07 -0.55
N GLY A 70 8.81 -7.35 -0.86
CA GLY A 70 9.20 -8.31 0.16
C GLY A 70 10.51 -7.96 0.85
N LYS A 71 11.51 -7.50 0.10
CA LYS A 71 12.80 -7.07 0.69
C LYS A 71 12.64 -5.82 1.56
N THR A 72 11.73 -4.92 1.21
CA THR A 72 11.43 -3.74 2.03
C THR A 72 10.83 -4.14 3.37
N ILE A 73 9.89 -5.10 3.37
CA ILE A 73 9.32 -5.65 4.60
C ILE A 73 10.40 -6.32 5.46
N ASP A 74 11.24 -7.18 4.85
CA ASP A 74 12.33 -7.87 5.57
C ASP A 74 13.29 -6.86 6.22
N LEU A 75 13.70 -5.82 5.49
CA LEU A 75 14.58 -4.78 6.01
C LEU A 75 13.93 -3.96 7.13
N ALA A 76 12.63 -3.68 7.03
CA ALA A 76 11.91 -2.96 8.08
C ALA A 76 11.90 -3.77 9.38
N ALA A 77 11.69 -5.10 9.29
CA ALA A 77 11.78 -5.99 10.46
C ALA A 77 13.21 -6.02 11.03
N GLU A 78 14.23 -6.22 10.17
CA GLU A 78 15.63 -6.22 10.59
C GLU A 78 16.08 -4.93 11.28
N LEU A 79 15.55 -3.78 10.84
CA LEU A 79 15.85 -2.45 11.39
C LEU A 79 14.96 -2.06 12.58
N GLY A 80 14.01 -2.90 12.98
CA GLY A 80 13.14 -2.69 14.13
C GLY A 80 12.05 -1.64 13.94
N PHE A 81 11.59 -1.42 12.70
CA PHE A 81 10.44 -0.55 12.45
C PHE A 81 9.17 -1.15 13.04
N SER A 82 8.34 -0.33 13.69
CA SER A 82 7.05 -0.76 14.24
C SER A 82 5.99 -1.00 13.16
N GLY A 83 6.11 -0.31 12.03
CA GLY A 83 5.18 -0.45 10.90
C GLY A 83 5.69 0.20 9.63
N ILE A 84 5.13 -0.23 8.50
CA ILE A 84 5.36 0.37 7.18
C ILE A 84 4.03 0.52 6.44
N LEU A 85 3.88 1.63 5.73
CA LEU A 85 2.77 1.88 4.83
C LEU A 85 3.27 1.83 3.38
N ILE A 86 2.70 0.95 2.58
CA ILE A 86 3.02 0.78 1.17
C ILE A 86 1.97 1.51 0.34
N ALA A 87 2.35 2.50 -0.43
CA ALA A 87 1.45 3.17 -1.37
C ALA A 87 1.89 2.92 -2.81
N GLY A 88 0.96 2.53 -3.68
CA GLY A 88 1.34 2.25 -5.04
C GLY A 88 0.18 2.03 -6.01
N HIS A 89 0.57 1.96 -7.28
CA HIS A 89 -0.35 1.79 -8.40
C HIS A 89 -0.83 0.34 -8.53
N MET A 90 -2.12 0.15 -8.80
CA MET A 90 -2.77 -1.16 -8.97
C MET A 90 -2.02 -2.08 -9.93
N GLY A 91 -1.51 -1.56 -11.05
CA GLY A 91 -0.75 -2.32 -12.03
C GLY A 91 0.50 -3.04 -11.50
N LYS A 92 1.00 -2.64 -10.34
CA LYS A 92 2.10 -3.32 -9.64
C LYS A 92 1.62 -4.07 -8.41
N LEU A 93 0.84 -3.42 -7.56
CA LEU A 93 0.45 -3.96 -6.27
C LEU A 93 -0.53 -5.13 -6.38
N VAL A 94 -1.28 -5.24 -7.47
CA VAL A 94 -2.17 -6.39 -7.73
C VAL A 94 -1.46 -7.74 -7.56
N LYS A 95 -0.18 -7.82 -7.88
CA LYS A 95 0.63 -9.04 -7.76
C LYS A 95 0.77 -9.55 -6.33
N ILE A 96 0.69 -8.63 -5.36
CA ILE A 96 0.75 -8.97 -3.93
C ILE A 96 -0.43 -9.85 -3.52
N GLY A 97 -1.61 -9.69 -4.15
CA GLY A 97 -2.77 -10.54 -3.93
C GLY A 97 -2.56 -12.03 -4.22
N ASN A 98 -1.47 -12.37 -4.91
CA ASN A 98 -0.99 -13.76 -5.12
C ASN A 98 0.38 -14.01 -4.47
N GLY A 99 0.82 -13.16 -3.53
CA GLY A 99 2.08 -13.33 -2.80
C GLY A 99 3.33 -13.01 -3.61
N ILE A 100 3.21 -12.37 -4.78
CA ILE A 100 4.36 -11.98 -5.61
C ILE A 100 4.96 -10.70 -5.02
N MET A 101 6.03 -10.86 -4.23
CA MET A 101 6.66 -9.79 -3.46
C MET A 101 7.76 -9.04 -4.22
N ASN A 102 8.18 -9.49 -5.40
CA ASN A 102 8.93 -8.71 -6.36
C ASN A 102 8.02 -8.42 -7.56
N THR A 103 7.57 -7.16 -7.66
CA THR A 103 6.58 -6.76 -8.66
C THR A 103 7.15 -6.53 -10.07
N HIS A 104 8.45 -6.81 -10.29
CA HIS A 104 9.05 -6.71 -11.62
C HIS A 104 8.51 -7.80 -12.55
N SER A 105 8.14 -7.43 -13.79
CA SER A 105 7.52 -8.36 -14.75
C SER A 105 8.44 -9.50 -15.20
N ARG A 106 9.77 -9.37 -15.04
CA ARG A 106 10.72 -10.45 -15.33
C ARG A 106 10.70 -11.56 -14.28
N GLU A 107 10.27 -11.26 -13.06
CA GLU A 107 10.15 -12.26 -11.99
C GLU A 107 8.86 -13.06 -12.14
N ALA A 108 7.75 -12.34 -12.24
CA ALA A 108 6.44 -12.93 -12.50
C ALA A 108 5.48 -11.87 -13.05
N ASP A 109 4.59 -12.21 -13.94
CA ASP A 109 3.50 -11.31 -14.30
C ASP A 109 2.30 -11.53 -13.37
N GLY A 110 1.54 -12.57 -13.46
CA GLY A 110 0.45 -12.94 -12.54
C GLY A 110 -0.65 -11.89 -12.32
N ARG A 111 -0.64 -10.74 -13.03
CA ARG A 111 -1.61 -9.66 -12.83
C ARG A 111 -3.03 -10.10 -13.15
N MET A 112 -3.22 -10.67 -14.33
CA MET A 112 -4.54 -11.13 -14.78
C MET A 112 -4.99 -12.36 -14.00
N ASP A 113 -4.08 -13.24 -13.60
CA ASP A 113 -4.39 -14.38 -12.75
C ASP A 113 -4.91 -13.92 -11.38
N THR A 114 -4.31 -12.89 -10.80
CA THR A 114 -4.79 -12.30 -9.54
C THR A 114 -6.17 -11.68 -9.72
N MET A 115 -6.37 -10.85 -10.76
CA MET A 115 -7.66 -10.21 -11.02
C MET A 115 -8.77 -11.23 -11.27
N LEU A 116 -8.48 -12.26 -12.09
CA LEU A 116 -9.39 -13.35 -12.38
C LEU A 116 -9.79 -14.11 -11.11
N SER A 117 -8.81 -14.49 -10.31
CA SER A 117 -9.01 -15.21 -9.06
C SER A 117 -9.77 -14.38 -8.03
N CYS A 118 -9.54 -13.06 -7.96
CA CYS A 118 -10.31 -12.16 -7.11
C CYS A 118 -11.76 -12.01 -7.57
N ALA A 119 -12.00 -11.87 -8.88
CA ALA A 119 -13.35 -11.80 -9.44
C ALA A 119 -14.15 -13.07 -9.17
N LEU A 120 -13.55 -14.25 -9.34
CA LEU A 120 -14.16 -15.52 -8.97
C LEU A 120 -14.52 -15.58 -7.48
N SER A 121 -13.62 -15.14 -6.61
CA SER A 121 -13.87 -15.12 -5.15
C SER A 121 -14.86 -14.04 -4.74
N ALA A 122 -15.05 -13.01 -5.53
CA ALA A 122 -16.12 -12.01 -5.37
C ALA A 122 -17.50 -12.55 -5.80
N GLY A 123 -17.56 -13.79 -6.31
CA GLY A 123 -18.81 -14.51 -6.60
C GLY A 123 -19.29 -14.41 -8.04
N THR A 124 -18.47 -13.92 -9.00
CA THR A 124 -18.90 -13.92 -10.41
C THR A 124 -18.84 -15.32 -11.02
N GLU A 125 -19.92 -15.70 -11.71
CA GLU A 125 -20.01 -16.91 -12.52
C GLU A 125 -20.03 -16.59 -14.03
N ASP A 126 -19.91 -15.31 -14.41
CA ASP A 126 -19.90 -14.86 -15.81
C ASP A 126 -18.60 -15.26 -16.51
N LEU A 127 -18.66 -16.38 -17.24
CA LEU A 127 -17.51 -16.92 -17.96
C LEU A 127 -16.98 -15.96 -19.04
N GLU A 128 -17.84 -15.16 -19.68
CA GLU A 128 -17.41 -14.20 -20.70
C GLU A 128 -16.64 -13.04 -20.06
N LEU A 129 -17.08 -12.55 -18.90
CA LEU A 129 -16.34 -11.57 -18.11
C LEU A 129 -14.97 -12.12 -17.69
N LEU A 130 -14.92 -13.33 -17.14
CA LEU A 130 -13.69 -13.98 -16.72
C LEU A 130 -12.69 -14.13 -17.89
N ARG A 131 -13.18 -14.49 -19.08
CA ARG A 131 -12.36 -14.56 -20.29
C ARG A 131 -11.86 -13.18 -20.73
N LYS A 132 -12.65 -12.12 -20.60
CA LYS A 132 -12.22 -10.75 -20.88
C LYS A 132 -11.10 -10.34 -19.93
N ILE A 133 -11.26 -10.56 -18.63
CA ILE A 133 -10.22 -10.28 -17.63
C ILE A 133 -8.94 -11.04 -17.99
N GLN A 134 -9.03 -12.34 -18.25
CA GLN A 134 -7.86 -13.17 -18.58
C GLN A 134 -7.09 -12.67 -19.83
N ARG A 135 -7.81 -12.13 -20.82
CA ARG A 135 -7.23 -11.63 -22.08
C ARG A 135 -6.78 -10.18 -22.01
N SER A 136 -7.08 -9.48 -20.95
CA SER A 136 -6.67 -8.08 -20.76
C SER A 136 -5.16 -7.95 -20.72
N ASN A 137 -4.64 -6.91 -21.34
CA ASN A 137 -3.19 -6.63 -21.35
C ASN A 137 -2.76 -5.80 -20.13
N THR A 138 -3.69 -5.04 -19.56
CA THR A 138 -3.44 -4.14 -18.44
C THR A 138 -4.47 -4.33 -17.33
N THR A 139 -4.09 -3.97 -16.11
CA THR A 139 -5.03 -3.95 -14.97
C THR A 139 -6.16 -2.95 -15.17
N ASP A 140 -5.91 -1.84 -15.86
CA ASP A 140 -6.95 -0.83 -16.16
C ASP A 140 -8.02 -1.42 -17.06
N GLU A 141 -7.64 -2.14 -18.13
CA GLU A 141 -8.57 -2.83 -19.01
C GLU A 141 -9.41 -3.88 -18.24
N ALA A 142 -8.76 -4.68 -17.39
CA ALA A 142 -9.46 -5.64 -16.54
C ALA A 142 -10.43 -4.96 -15.56
N MET A 143 -10.02 -3.85 -14.93
CA MET A 143 -10.88 -3.05 -14.05
C MET A 143 -12.07 -2.44 -14.80
N ASP A 144 -11.88 -2.00 -16.05
CA ASP A 144 -12.98 -1.47 -16.85
C ASP A 144 -14.03 -2.55 -17.16
N HIS A 145 -13.62 -3.79 -17.43
CA HIS A 145 -14.56 -4.92 -17.57
C HIS A 145 -15.32 -5.19 -16.26
N LEU A 146 -14.64 -5.14 -15.11
CA LEU A 146 -15.25 -5.32 -13.79
C LEU A 146 -16.22 -4.19 -13.44
N LYS A 147 -15.89 -2.93 -13.80
CA LYS A 147 -16.78 -1.78 -13.63
C LYS A 147 -18.05 -1.92 -14.46
N GLN A 148 -17.93 -2.31 -15.73
CA GLN A 148 -19.07 -2.55 -16.62
C GLN A 148 -19.99 -3.66 -16.10
N ALA A 149 -19.43 -4.67 -15.44
CA ALA A 149 -20.16 -5.75 -14.82
C ALA A 149 -20.71 -5.42 -13.41
N GLY A 150 -20.35 -4.26 -12.83
CA GLY A 150 -20.82 -3.83 -11.51
C GLY A 150 -20.19 -4.58 -10.32
N ILE A 151 -19.07 -5.28 -10.51
CA ILE A 151 -18.42 -6.10 -9.46
C ILE A 151 -17.00 -5.61 -9.11
N ILE A 152 -16.63 -4.42 -9.52
CA ILE A 152 -15.28 -3.89 -9.29
C ILE A 152 -14.97 -3.76 -7.80
N GLU A 153 -15.90 -3.22 -6.99
CA GLU A 153 -15.72 -2.99 -5.56
C GLU A 153 -15.51 -4.32 -4.81
N ASP A 154 -16.35 -5.31 -5.07
CA ASP A 154 -16.23 -6.63 -4.44
C ASP A 154 -14.91 -7.31 -4.83
N THR A 155 -14.50 -7.19 -6.08
CA THR A 155 -13.23 -7.74 -6.57
C THR A 155 -12.02 -7.06 -5.91
N ILE A 156 -12.05 -5.74 -5.77
CA ILE A 156 -10.98 -4.98 -5.09
C ILE A 156 -10.94 -5.34 -3.59
N ASN A 157 -12.08 -5.46 -2.94
CA ASN A 157 -12.14 -5.88 -1.54
C ASN A 157 -11.53 -7.27 -1.31
N VAL A 158 -11.80 -8.23 -2.21
CA VAL A 158 -11.15 -9.55 -2.17
C VAL A 158 -9.65 -9.43 -2.35
N PHE A 159 -9.21 -8.63 -3.32
CA PHE A 159 -7.78 -8.37 -3.55
C PHE A 159 -7.10 -7.79 -2.31
N LEU A 160 -7.69 -6.75 -1.70
CA LEU A 160 -7.12 -6.09 -0.52
C LEU A 160 -6.97 -7.06 0.67
N LYS A 161 -7.98 -7.88 0.94
CA LYS A 161 -7.91 -8.92 1.98
C LYS A 161 -6.78 -9.93 1.72
N ARG A 162 -6.60 -10.36 0.47
CA ARG A 162 -5.50 -11.27 0.12
C ARG A 162 -4.14 -10.61 0.25
N ALA A 163 -4.02 -9.36 -0.22
CA ALA A 163 -2.79 -8.61 -0.12
C ALA A 163 -2.40 -8.38 1.35
N ASP A 164 -3.35 -8.00 2.19
CA ASP A 164 -3.17 -7.84 3.63
C ASP A 164 -2.63 -9.13 4.26
N TRP A 165 -3.26 -10.26 3.98
CA TRP A 165 -2.79 -11.55 4.44
C TRP A 165 -1.34 -11.86 4.02
N HIS A 166 -0.99 -11.62 2.74
CA HIS A 166 0.35 -11.87 2.24
C HIS A 166 1.40 -10.94 2.84
N LEU A 167 1.06 -9.67 3.07
CA LEU A 167 1.94 -8.70 3.70
C LEU A 167 2.22 -9.07 5.16
N THR A 168 1.17 -9.34 5.94
CA THR A 168 1.26 -9.77 7.33
C THR A 168 2.01 -11.09 7.47
N HIS A 169 1.71 -12.08 6.59
CA HIS A 169 2.43 -13.34 6.59
C HIS A 169 3.93 -13.18 6.26
N ARG A 170 4.29 -12.23 5.38
CA ARG A 170 5.70 -11.94 5.07
C ARG A 170 6.41 -11.29 6.25
N SER A 171 5.76 -10.36 6.94
CA SER A 171 6.34 -9.65 8.09
C SER A 171 6.44 -10.54 9.34
N ARG A 172 5.77 -11.70 9.37
CA ARG A 172 5.71 -12.61 10.54
C ARG A 172 5.23 -11.91 11.82
N ASP A 173 4.37 -10.91 11.66
CA ASP A 173 3.89 -10.02 12.73
C ASP A 173 5.01 -9.23 13.44
N GLU A 174 6.23 -9.19 12.90
CA GLU A 174 7.35 -8.42 13.44
C GLU A 174 7.21 -6.91 13.11
N VAL A 175 6.56 -6.61 11.97
CA VAL A 175 6.29 -5.25 11.49
C VAL A 175 4.84 -5.15 11.06
N ARG A 176 4.10 -4.17 11.57
CA ARG A 176 2.76 -3.88 11.08
C ARG A 176 2.84 -3.40 9.63
N THR A 177 2.05 -3.98 8.76
CA THR A 177 2.03 -3.63 7.34
C THR A 177 0.69 -3.08 6.93
N GLY A 178 0.70 -1.97 6.19
CA GLY A 178 -0.47 -1.40 5.54
C GLY A 178 -0.22 -1.14 4.07
N MET A 179 -1.28 -1.11 3.25
CA MET A 179 -1.17 -0.84 1.82
C MET A 179 -2.32 0.03 1.34
N ILE A 180 -2.00 1.10 0.61
CA ILE A 180 -2.95 1.97 -0.10
C ILE A 180 -2.74 1.79 -1.60
N VAL A 181 -3.83 1.59 -2.34
CA VAL A 181 -3.81 1.33 -3.78
C VAL A 181 -4.52 2.43 -4.55
N PHE A 182 -3.90 2.90 -5.62
CA PHE A 182 -4.47 3.88 -6.52
C PHE A 182 -4.40 3.43 -7.99
N GLY A 183 -5.27 3.99 -8.81
CA GLY A 183 -5.33 3.74 -10.25
C GLY A 183 -4.44 4.67 -11.07
N THR A 184 -4.49 4.51 -12.39
CA THR A 184 -3.63 5.24 -13.35
C THR A 184 -3.85 6.75 -13.32
N LYS A 185 -5.06 7.20 -13.00
CA LYS A 185 -5.39 8.63 -12.89
C LYS A 185 -5.17 9.19 -11.48
N GLY A 186 -4.60 8.38 -10.59
CA GLY A 186 -4.42 8.73 -9.19
C GLY A 186 -5.72 8.65 -8.36
N GLU A 187 -6.72 7.94 -8.86
CA GLU A 187 -7.94 7.66 -8.11
C GLU A 187 -7.66 6.62 -7.01
N TYR A 188 -8.25 6.85 -5.83
CA TYR A 188 -8.20 5.90 -4.73
C TYR A 188 -9.00 4.63 -5.07
N LEU A 189 -8.42 3.47 -4.89
CA LEU A 189 -9.07 2.18 -5.15
C LEU A 189 -9.36 1.40 -3.87
N GLY A 190 -8.63 1.65 -2.80
CA GLY A 190 -8.82 0.99 -1.53
C GLY A 190 -7.54 0.84 -0.73
N GLU A 191 -7.70 0.37 0.50
CA GLU A 191 -6.59 0.13 1.44
C GLU A 191 -6.80 -1.16 2.23
N THR A 192 -5.70 -1.72 2.75
CA THR A 192 -5.75 -2.88 3.64
C THR A 192 -6.13 -2.45 5.06
N GLU A 193 -6.52 -3.41 5.90
CA GLU A 193 -6.93 -3.14 7.29
C GLU A 193 -5.79 -2.54 8.12
N GLY A 194 -4.53 -2.87 7.79
CA GLY A 194 -3.34 -2.35 8.47
C GLY A 194 -2.88 -0.95 8.03
N ALA A 195 -3.60 -0.28 7.09
CA ALA A 195 -3.22 1.02 6.53
C ALA A 195 -3.68 2.23 7.35
#